data_14e253f031276d3c284d5d67f6a5e426
#
_entry.id   14e253f031276d3c284d5d67f6a5e426
#
_cell.length_a   1.000
_cell.length_b   1.000
_cell.length_c   1.000
_cell.angle_alpha   90.00
_cell.angle_beta   90.00
_cell.angle_gamma   90.00
#
_symmetry.space_group_name_H-M   'P 1'
#
loop_
_entity.id
_entity.type
_entity.pdbx_description
1 polymer ?
#
loop_
_entity_poly.entity_id
_entity_poly.type
_entity_poly.pdbx_seq_one_letter_code
_entity_poly.pdbx_strand_id
1 'polypeptide(L)'
;MNDCCCYNGLIHSRARVLIRILLLLCVFNVPAVSVAQEAAESDPSQWVMSNANYAGWNYSALDQIDVGNVQNLAMAWTVQLGIQDSHEASPLVIGDTMYIITPKPNYVYALDLTREGVIKWEFRPEIPDLETAVRSACCGAQTRGLAYADGRIFFATLDGQVFAL
;
A
#
# COMPACT_ATOMS: atom_id res chain seq x y z
N MET A 1 14.25 71.20 -1.27
CA MET A 1 14.13 71.15 -2.73
C MET A 1 14.95 69.99 -3.20
N ASN A 2 14.31 68.99 -3.80
CA ASN A 2 14.87 67.86 -4.60
C ASN A 2 15.82 66.92 -3.85
N ASP A 3 15.63 65.68 -3.78
CA ASP A 3 15.40 64.55 -4.60
C ASP A 3 15.23 63.31 -3.72
N CYS A 4 14.09 62.76 -3.72
CA CYS A 4 13.83 61.47 -3.06
C CYS A 4 12.77 60.67 -3.87
N CYS A 5 13.13 60.25 -5.11
CA CYS A 5 12.14 59.53 -5.93
C CYS A 5 12.77 58.63 -6.99
N CYS A 6 13.77 57.78 -6.65
CA CYS A 6 14.28 56.78 -7.61
C CYS A 6 14.66 55.42 -7.03
N TYR A 7 14.30 55.08 -5.78
CA TYR A 7 14.75 53.79 -5.20
C TYR A 7 13.69 52.70 -5.15
N ASN A 8 12.40 52.99 -5.42
CA ASN A 8 11.31 52.03 -5.28
C ASN A 8 11.06 51.17 -6.54
N GLY A 9 11.55 51.53 -7.70
CA GLY A 9 11.27 50.81 -8.94
C GLY A 9 12.06 49.52 -9.12
N LEU A 10 13.27 49.44 -8.62
CA LEU A 10 14.18 48.30 -8.81
C LEU A 10 13.88 47.12 -7.86
N ILE A 11 13.37 47.39 -6.66
CA ILE A 11 13.05 46.37 -5.67
C ILE A 11 11.82 45.58 -6.10
N HIS A 12 10.80 46.25 -6.66
CA HIS A 12 9.61 45.59 -7.16
C HIS A 12 9.84 44.72 -8.38
N SER A 13 10.79 45.08 -9.24
CA SER A 13 11.12 44.26 -10.42
C SER A 13 11.83 42.98 -10.04
N ARG A 14 12.81 43.03 -9.10
CA ARG A 14 13.54 41.85 -8.63
C ARG A 14 12.64 40.89 -7.83
N ALA A 15 11.71 41.40 -7.01
CA ALA A 15 10.76 40.59 -6.28
C ALA A 15 9.81 39.84 -7.22
N ARG A 16 9.32 40.48 -8.27
CA ARG A 16 8.45 39.82 -9.27
C ARG A 16 9.17 38.74 -10.07
N VAL A 17 10.44 38.89 -10.36
CA VAL A 17 11.25 37.87 -11.05
C VAL A 17 11.51 36.68 -10.11
N LEU A 18 11.85 36.92 -8.85
CA LEU A 18 12.06 35.87 -7.84
C LEU A 18 10.77 35.08 -7.57
N ILE A 19 9.62 35.73 -7.47
CA ILE A 19 8.32 35.06 -7.27
C ILE A 19 7.97 34.21 -8.51
N ARG A 20 8.26 34.67 -9.71
CA ARG A 20 8.03 33.88 -10.95
C ARG A 20 8.95 32.68 -11.05
N ILE A 21 10.20 32.80 -10.61
CA ILE A 21 11.16 31.68 -10.58
C ILE A 21 10.74 30.67 -9.49
N LEU A 22 10.29 31.12 -8.30
CA LEU A 22 9.77 30.23 -7.25
C LEU A 22 8.50 29.49 -7.69
N LEU A 23 7.57 30.17 -8.37
CA LEU A 23 6.36 29.55 -8.94
C LEU A 23 6.69 28.54 -10.04
N LEU A 24 7.69 28.79 -10.87
CA LEU A 24 8.16 27.83 -11.88
C LEU A 24 8.85 26.61 -11.26
N LEU A 25 9.56 26.77 -10.14
CA LEU A 25 10.16 25.65 -9.40
C LEU A 25 9.13 24.79 -8.64
N CYS A 26 8.02 25.37 -8.21
CA CYS A 26 6.92 24.60 -7.58
C CYS A 26 6.16 23.69 -8.55
N VAL A 27 6.13 24.00 -9.86
CA VAL A 27 5.41 23.20 -10.86
C VAL A 27 6.15 21.89 -11.18
N PHE A 28 7.45 21.77 -10.88
CA PHE A 28 8.25 20.56 -11.15
C PHE A 28 8.32 19.56 -9.99
N ASN A 29 7.68 19.85 -8.85
CA ASN A 29 7.54 18.88 -7.75
C ASN A 29 6.15 18.24 -7.72
N VAL A 30 5.60 17.83 -8.86
CA VAL A 30 4.55 16.81 -8.87
C VAL A 30 5.26 15.52 -8.48
N PRO A 31 4.94 14.87 -7.34
CA PRO A 31 5.47 13.55 -7.06
C PRO A 31 5.11 12.68 -8.26
N ALA A 32 6.11 12.13 -8.90
CA ALA A 32 5.87 11.09 -9.89
C ALA A 32 5.21 9.94 -9.13
N VAL A 33 3.89 9.86 -9.18
CA VAL A 33 3.18 8.62 -8.85
C VAL A 33 3.87 7.57 -9.71
N SER A 34 4.41 6.54 -9.07
CA SER A 34 5.25 5.62 -9.82
C SER A 34 4.40 4.98 -10.91
N VAL A 35 4.85 5.13 -12.14
CA VAL A 35 4.19 4.55 -13.33
C VAL A 35 3.95 3.04 -13.14
N ALA A 36 4.80 2.38 -12.35
CA ALA A 36 4.67 0.98 -12.00
C ALA A 36 3.44 0.69 -11.12
N GLN A 37 3.07 1.58 -10.21
CA GLN A 37 1.89 1.39 -9.35
C GLN A 37 0.60 1.60 -10.16
N GLU A 38 0.55 2.61 -11.02
CA GLU A 38 -0.58 2.86 -11.91
C GLU A 38 -0.78 1.70 -12.90
N ALA A 39 0.32 1.16 -13.45
CA ALA A 39 0.27 -0.01 -14.32
C ALA A 39 -0.23 -1.27 -13.58
N ALA A 40 0.22 -1.52 -12.36
CA ALA A 40 -0.25 -2.64 -11.55
C ALA A 40 -1.74 -2.49 -11.17
N GLU A 41 -2.18 -1.28 -10.87
CA GLU A 41 -3.59 -1.00 -10.52
C GLU A 41 -4.54 -1.16 -11.73
N SER A 42 -4.05 -0.96 -12.95
CA SER A 42 -4.82 -1.12 -14.19
C SER A 42 -4.88 -2.56 -14.70
N ASP A 43 -4.05 -3.46 -14.20
CA ASP A 43 -4.02 -4.87 -14.59
C ASP A 43 -5.10 -5.66 -13.83
N PRO A 44 -6.11 -6.23 -14.51
CA PRO A 44 -7.20 -6.95 -13.85
C PRO A 44 -6.76 -8.23 -13.11
N SER A 45 -5.57 -8.75 -13.38
CA SER A 45 -4.98 -9.89 -12.68
C SER A 45 -4.32 -9.51 -11.35
N GLN A 46 -4.18 -8.22 -11.07
CA GLN A 46 -3.55 -7.69 -9.87
C GLN A 46 -4.59 -7.28 -8.82
N TRP A 47 -4.21 -7.36 -7.56
CA TRP A 47 -5.01 -6.88 -6.43
C TRP A 47 -4.10 -6.12 -5.48
N VAL A 48 -3.75 -4.88 -5.86
CA VAL A 48 -2.66 -4.11 -5.24
C VAL A 48 -3.02 -3.43 -3.92
N MET A 49 -4.29 -3.44 -3.55
CA MET A 49 -4.79 -2.91 -2.27
C MET A 49 -6.07 -3.63 -1.83
N SER A 50 -6.48 -3.41 -0.59
CA SER A 50 -7.61 -4.13 0.05
C SER A 50 -8.90 -4.14 -0.77
N ASN A 51 -9.17 -3.06 -1.49
CA ASN A 51 -10.40 -2.87 -2.29
C ASN A 51 -10.13 -2.85 -3.80
N ALA A 52 -9.10 -3.53 -4.25
CA ALA A 52 -8.60 -3.59 -5.61
C ALA A 52 -7.92 -2.29 -6.09
N ASN A 53 -8.53 -1.14 -5.91
CA ASN A 53 -8.04 0.16 -6.37
C ASN A 53 -8.45 1.31 -5.43
N TYR A 54 -7.92 2.51 -5.66
CA TYR A 54 -8.23 3.71 -4.86
C TYR A 54 -9.70 4.15 -4.92
N ALA A 55 -10.45 3.73 -5.93
CA ALA A 55 -11.89 3.99 -6.01
C ALA A 55 -12.71 3.06 -5.09
N GLY A 56 -12.09 2.01 -4.55
CA GLY A 56 -12.71 1.08 -3.61
C GLY A 56 -13.84 0.23 -4.22
N TRP A 57 -13.75 -0.08 -5.50
CA TRP A 57 -14.84 -0.75 -6.22
C TRP A 57 -15.01 -2.23 -5.88
N ASN A 58 -13.99 -2.87 -5.32
CA ASN A 58 -14.00 -4.33 -5.05
C ASN A 58 -14.41 -5.16 -6.26
N TYR A 59 -14.03 -4.72 -7.44
CA TYR A 59 -14.40 -5.32 -8.71
C TYR A 59 -13.18 -5.94 -9.39
N SER A 60 -13.31 -7.17 -9.85
CA SER A 60 -12.35 -7.85 -10.73
C SER A 60 -12.94 -7.97 -12.13
N ALA A 61 -12.13 -7.66 -13.14
CA ALA A 61 -12.49 -7.89 -14.55
C ALA A 61 -12.18 -9.32 -15.02
N LEU A 62 -11.73 -10.21 -14.13
CA LEU A 62 -11.52 -11.63 -14.43
C LEU A 62 -12.89 -12.29 -14.65
N ASP A 63 -13.03 -13.07 -15.72
CA ASP A 63 -14.28 -13.67 -16.19
C ASP A 63 -14.22 -15.21 -16.32
N GLN A 64 -13.14 -15.84 -15.80
CA GLN A 64 -12.99 -17.30 -15.86
C GLN A 64 -14.02 -18.06 -15.02
N ILE A 65 -14.66 -17.40 -14.05
CA ILE A 65 -15.69 -17.96 -13.19
C ILE A 65 -16.99 -17.24 -13.49
N ASP A 66 -18.01 -17.99 -13.91
CA ASP A 66 -19.33 -17.50 -14.25
C ASP A 66 -20.45 -18.41 -13.72
N VAL A 67 -21.71 -18.05 -13.98
CA VAL A 67 -22.88 -18.82 -13.56
C VAL A 67 -22.97 -20.22 -14.17
N GLY A 68 -22.29 -20.47 -15.28
CA GLY A 68 -22.24 -21.74 -15.96
C GLY A 68 -21.21 -22.72 -15.42
N ASN A 69 -20.19 -22.22 -14.69
CA ASN A 69 -19.10 -23.07 -14.21
C ASN A 69 -18.83 -22.98 -12.71
N VAL A 70 -19.42 -22.01 -11.99
CA VAL A 70 -19.19 -21.81 -10.55
C VAL A 70 -19.46 -23.04 -9.69
N GLN A 71 -20.38 -23.89 -10.09
CA GLN A 71 -20.71 -25.17 -9.40
C GLN A 71 -19.57 -26.19 -9.49
N ASN A 72 -18.62 -26.02 -10.40
CA ASN A 72 -17.46 -26.89 -10.59
C ASN A 72 -16.22 -26.44 -9.82
N LEU A 73 -16.33 -25.37 -9.04
CA LEU A 73 -15.20 -24.88 -8.23
C LEU A 73 -14.77 -25.96 -7.23
N ALA A 74 -13.47 -26.18 -7.18
CA ALA A 74 -12.82 -27.04 -6.22
C ALA A 74 -11.64 -26.32 -5.56
N MET A 75 -11.28 -26.77 -4.38
CA MET A 75 -10.10 -26.26 -3.68
C MET A 75 -8.84 -26.66 -4.46
N ALA A 76 -8.08 -25.68 -4.95
CA ALA A 76 -6.86 -25.94 -5.70
C ALA A 76 -5.68 -26.27 -4.76
N TRP A 77 -5.52 -25.50 -3.68
CA TRP A 77 -4.47 -25.71 -2.69
C TRP A 77 -4.82 -25.02 -1.37
N THR A 78 -4.04 -25.30 -0.33
CA THR A 78 -4.15 -24.66 0.99
C THR A 78 -2.78 -24.34 1.55
N VAL A 79 -2.70 -23.26 2.35
CA VAL A 79 -1.51 -22.90 3.13
C VAL A 79 -1.90 -22.76 4.60
N GLN A 80 -1.12 -23.40 5.48
CA GLN A 80 -1.31 -23.28 6.92
C GLN A 80 -0.37 -22.18 7.47
N LEU A 81 -0.94 -21.14 8.04
CA LEU A 81 -0.18 -19.99 8.57
C LEU A 81 0.15 -20.15 10.08
N GLY A 82 -0.42 -21.15 10.75
CA GLY A 82 -0.14 -21.47 12.14
C GLY A 82 -0.74 -20.52 13.19
N ILE A 83 -1.55 -19.56 12.76
CA ILE A 83 -2.22 -18.60 13.65
C ILE A 83 -3.71 -18.88 13.67
N GLN A 84 -4.24 -19.19 14.86
CA GLN A 84 -5.66 -19.47 15.09
C GLN A 84 -6.37 -18.25 15.66
N ASP A 85 -6.59 -17.25 14.81
CA ASP A 85 -7.33 -16.04 15.19
C ASP A 85 -8.07 -15.51 13.96
N SER A 86 -8.88 -14.46 14.12
CA SER A 86 -9.67 -13.89 13.03
C SER A 86 -8.78 -13.21 11.98
N HIS A 87 -8.74 -13.77 10.78
CA HIS A 87 -8.04 -13.21 9.62
C HIS A 87 -8.98 -12.27 8.85
N GLU A 88 -8.86 -10.97 9.05
CA GLU A 88 -9.71 -9.95 8.43
C GLU A 88 -9.00 -9.18 7.32
N ALA A 89 -7.69 -9.35 7.17
CA ALA A 89 -6.90 -8.67 6.17
C ALA A 89 -7.12 -9.26 4.77
N SER A 90 -7.44 -8.43 3.80
CA SER A 90 -7.44 -8.83 2.39
C SER A 90 -6.02 -9.15 1.93
N PRO A 91 -5.80 -10.25 1.21
CA PRO A 91 -4.52 -10.49 0.56
C PRO A 91 -4.28 -9.47 -0.55
N LEU A 92 -3.01 -9.19 -0.86
CA LEU A 92 -2.61 -8.46 -2.06
C LEU A 92 -2.04 -9.44 -3.08
N VAL A 93 -2.25 -9.16 -4.36
CA VAL A 93 -1.69 -9.92 -5.48
C VAL A 93 -0.92 -8.96 -6.38
N ILE A 94 0.39 -9.15 -6.47
CA ILE A 94 1.28 -8.36 -7.32
C ILE A 94 2.15 -9.33 -8.14
N GLY A 95 1.96 -9.34 -9.45
CA GLY A 95 2.53 -10.35 -10.32
C GLY A 95 2.07 -11.75 -9.88
N ASP A 96 2.99 -12.68 -9.85
CA ASP A 96 2.76 -14.07 -9.44
C ASP A 96 2.92 -14.26 -7.92
N THR A 97 2.73 -13.22 -7.13
CA THR A 97 2.93 -13.28 -5.68
C THR A 97 1.71 -12.79 -4.92
N MET A 98 1.18 -13.62 -4.04
CA MET A 98 0.16 -13.25 -3.07
C MET A 98 0.84 -12.91 -1.73
N TYR A 99 0.51 -11.74 -1.19
CA TYR A 99 0.98 -11.31 0.13
C TYR A 99 -0.15 -11.39 1.14
N ILE A 100 0.12 -12.03 2.27
CA ILE A 100 -0.83 -12.23 3.38
C ILE A 100 -0.17 -11.74 4.66
N ILE A 101 -0.94 -11.06 5.51
CA ILE A 101 -0.56 -10.77 6.89
C ILE A 101 -1.50 -11.48 7.86
N THR A 102 -0.95 -12.09 8.89
CA THR A 102 -1.77 -12.72 9.94
C THR A 102 -2.29 -11.69 10.94
N PRO A 103 -3.31 -12.03 11.74
CA PRO A 103 -3.54 -11.35 13.00
C PRO A 103 -2.25 -11.31 13.83
N LYS A 104 -2.30 -10.77 15.04
CA LYS A 104 -1.10 -10.80 15.91
C LYS A 104 -0.48 -12.20 15.90
N PRO A 105 0.84 -12.33 15.82
CA PRO A 105 1.86 -11.28 15.89
C PRO A 105 2.24 -10.64 14.54
N ASN A 106 1.34 -10.58 13.56
CA ASN A 106 1.50 -9.89 12.28
C ASN A 106 2.59 -10.49 11.39
N TYR A 107 2.66 -11.81 11.27
CA TYR A 107 3.54 -12.47 10.32
C TYR A 107 3.11 -12.18 8.90
N VAL A 108 4.06 -11.83 8.04
CA VAL A 108 3.83 -11.57 6.61
C VAL A 108 4.40 -12.71 5.79
N TYR A 109 3.61 -13.21 4.85
CA TYR A 109 4.00 -14.26 3.92
C TYR A 109 3.88 -13.79 2.49
N ALA A 110 4.85 -14.14 1.66
CA ALA A 110 4.77 -14.04 0.21
C ALA A 110 4.64 -15.46 -0.37
N LEU A 111 3.53 -15.71 -1.06
CA LEU A 111 3.16 -17.00 -1.62
C LEU A 111 3.34 -16.98 -3.14
N ASP A 112 3.89 -18.03 -3.69
CA ASP A 112 4.08 -18.21 -5.13
C ASP A 112 2.81 -18.79 -5.76
N LEU A 113 2.10 -18.01 -6.55
CA LEU A 113 0.87 -18.44 -7.22
C LEU A 113 1.13 -19.42 -8.38
N THR A 114 2.35 -19.45 -8.92
CA THR A 114 2.73 -20.41 -9.97
C THR A 114 3.10 -21.79 -9.42
N ARG A 115 3.24 -21.91 -8.10
CA ARG A 115 3.61 -23.11 -7.39
C ARG A 115 2.67 -23.43 -6.22
N GLU A 116 1.36 -23.33 -6.45
CA GLU A 116 0.34 -23.74 -5.49
C GLU A 116 0.49 -23.11 -4.10
N GLY A 117 0.90 -21.84 -4.05
CA GLY A 117 1.04 -21.10 -2.80
C GLY A 117 2.27 -21.47 -1.97
N VAL A 118 3.33 -22.04 -2.57
CA VAL A 118 4.61 -22.26 -1.89
C VAL A 118 5.11 -20.92 -1.32
N ILE A 119 5.53 -20.93 -0.07
CA ILE A 119 6.06 -19.73 0.60
C ILE A 119 7.39 -19.34 -0.06
N LYS A 120 7.44 -18.17 -0.69
CA LYS A 120 8.67 -17.56 -1.23
C LYS A 120 9.54 -17.03 -0.10
N TRP A 121 8.91 -16.33 0.84
CA TRP A 121 9.53 -15.81 2.05
C TRP A 121 8.47 -15.51 3.13
N GLU A 122 8.94 -15.41 4.37
CA GLU A 122 8.15 -14.95 5.49
C GLU A 122 8.91 -13.86 6.26
N PHE A 123 8.17 -12.96 6.90
CA PHE A 123 8.71 -11.98 7.81
C PHE A 123 7.95 -12.06 9.15
N ARG A 124 8.71 -12.07 10.23
CA ARG A 124 8.20 -12.15 11.60
C ARG A 124 8.69 -10.93 12.38
N PRO A 125 7.84 -9.91 12.59
CA PRO A 125 8.23 -8.74 13.35
C PRO A 125 8.52 -9.13 14.81
N GLU A 126 9.52 -8.48 15.41
CA GLU A 126 9.70 -8.51 16.86
C GLU A 126 8.83 -7.44 17.48
N ILE A 127 7.89 -7.84 18.33
CA ILE A 127 6.98 -6.96 19.08
C ILE A 127 7.26 -7.16 20.57
N PRO A 128 8.12 -6.32 21.18
CA PRO A 128 8.65 -6.54 22.53
C PRO A 128 7.58 -6.64 23.62
N ASP A 129 6.48 -5.90 23.49
CA ASP A 129 5.38 -5.92 24.46
C ASP A 129 4.03 -6.08 23.75
N LEU A 130 3.87 -7.21 23.08
CA LEU A 130 2.66 -7.54 22.32
C LEU A 130 1.42 -7.58 23.23
N GLU A 131 1.54 -8.07 24.47
CA GLU A 131 0.40 -8.17 25.37
C GLU A 131 -0.15 -6.81 25.77
N THR A 132 0.71 -5.84 26.10
CA THR A 132 0.28 -4.48 26.41
C THR A 132 -0.29 -3.79 25.19
N ALA A 133 0.33 -3.95 24.03
CA ALA A 133 -0.18 -3.40 22.78
C ALA A 133 -1.60 -3.91 22.48
N VAL A 134 -1.84 -5.21 22.60
CA VAL A 134 -3.17 -5.82 22.38
C VAL A 134 -4.18 -5.36 23.43
N ARG A 135 -3.81 -5.26 24.71
CA ARG A 135 -4.72 -4.75 25.75
C ARG A 135 -5.11 -3.29 25.57
N SER A 136 -4.26 -2.50 24.94
CA SER A 136 -4.51 -1.09 24.65
C SER A 136 -5.38 -0.89 23.39
N ALA A 137 -5.51 -1.92 22.56
CA ALA A 137 -6.33 -1.87 21.35
C ALA A 137 -7.80 -2.20 21.66
N CYS A 138 -8.72 -1.50 21.00
CA CYS A 138 -10.16 -1.70 21.24
C CYS A 138 -10.71 -3.01 20.65
N CYS A 139 -10.05 -3.62 19.65
CA CYS A 139 -10.66 -4.57 18.72
C CYS A 139 -9.93 -5.91 18.62
N GLY A 140 -9.11 -6.25 19.60
CA GLY A 140 -8.43 -7.55 19.68
C GLY A 140 -7.18 -7.63 18.80
N ALA A 141 -6.98 -8.80 18.18
CA ALA A 141 -5.72 -9.17 17.51
C ALA A 141 -5.69 -8.89 16.02
N GLN A 142 -6.79 -8.39 15.45
CA GLN A 142 -6.97 -8.26 14.01
C GLN A 142 -6.01 -7.21 13.40
N THR A 143 -5.58 -7.47 12.17
CA THR A 143 -4.92 -6.48 11.32
C THR A 143 -5.77 -6.21 10.09
N ARG A 144 -5.74 -4.99 9.58
CA ARG A 144 -6.58 -4.57 8.45
C ARG A 144 -5.93 -4.78 7.09
N GLY A 145 -4.70 -5.23 7.06
CA GLY A 145 -4.05 -5.64 5.83
C GLY A 145 -2.71 -4.97 5.57
N LEU A 146 -2.30 -5.12 4.34
CA LEU A 146 -1.06 -4.62 3.78
C LEU A 146 -1.34 -3.45 2.85
N ALA A 147 -0.35 -2.60 2.63
CA ALA A 147 -0.31 -1.62 1.55
C ALA A 147 0.88 -1.93 0.63
N TYR A 148 0.73 -1.62 -0.65
CA TYR A 148 1.80 -1.77 -1.63
C TYR A 148 2.11 -0.42 -2.27
N ALA A 149 3.39 -0.07 -2.34
CA ALA A 149 3.89 1.08 -3.09
C ALA A 149 5.35 0.88 -3.46
N ASP A 150 5.74 1.31 -4.65
CA ASP A 150 7.13 1.35 -5.11
C ASP A 150 7.91 0.03 -4.91
N GLY A 151 7.25 -1.10 -5.20
CA GLY A 151 7.86 -2.43 -5.07
C GLY A 151 8.01 -2.95 -3.65
N ARG A 152 7.36 -2.31 -2.67
CA ARG A 152 7.43 -2.66 -1.24
C ARG A 152 6.06 -2.92 -0.65
N ILE A 153 6.04 -3.79 0.34
CA ILE A 153 4.87 -4.06 1.18
C ILE A 153 5.02 -3.32 2.50
N PHE A 154 4.01 -2.57 2.88
CA PHE A 154 3.96 -1.79 4.12
C PHE A 154 2.89 -2.34 5.07
N PHE A 155 3.19 -2.33 6.36
CA PHE A 155 2.21 -2.57 7.41
C PHE A 155 2.65 -1.93 8.73
N ALA A 156 1.70 -1.80 9.66
CA ALA A 156 1.96 -1.31 11.00
C ALA A 156 1.54 -2.33 12.04
N THR A 157 2.21 -2.34 13.18
CA THR A 157 1.89 -3.17 14.34
C THR A 157 1.24 -2.36 15.45
N LEU A 158 0.57 -3.03 16.39
CA LEU A 158 -0.18 -2.36 17.47
C LEU A 158 0.70 -1.60 18.45
N ASP A 159 1.98 -1.92 18.54
CA ASP A 159 2.98 -1.21 19.35
C ASP A 159 3.56 0.03 18.65
N GLY A 160 3.02 0.38 17.48
CA GLY A 160 3.37 1.61 16.74
C GLY A 160 4.56 1.49 15.81
N GLN A 161 5.07 0.29 15.54
CA GLN A 161 6.11 0.10 14.54
C GLN A 161 5.51 0.12 13.12
N VAL A 162 6.29 0.59 12.14
CA VAL A 162 5.97 0.54 10.71
C VAL A 162 7.07 -0.18 9.97
N PHE A 163 6.70 -1.13 9.14
CA PHE A 163 7.61 -1.96 8.35
C PHE A 163 7.42 -1.71 6.86
N ALA A 164 8.53 -1.79 6.12
CA ALA A 164 8.58 -1.79 4.66
C ALA A 164 9.46 -2.96 4.21
N LEU A 165 8.87 -3.92 3.49
CA LEU A 165 9.48 -5.18 3.05
C LEU A 165 9.68 -5.18 1.54
#